data_fffb75fc5f56bad8222f36c082396b2d
#
_entry.id   fffb75fc5f56bad8222f36c082396b2d
#
_cell.length_a   1.000
_cell.length_b   1.000
_cell.length_c   1.000
_cell.angle_alpha   90.00
_cell.angle_beta   90.00
_cell.angle_gamma   90.00
#
_symmetry.space_group_name_H-M   'P 1'
#
loop_
_entity.id
_entity.type
_entity.pdbx_description
1 polymer ?
#
loop_
_entity_poly.entity_id
_entity_poly.type
_entity_poly.pdbx_seq_one_letter_code
_entity_poly.pdbx_strand_id
1 'polypeptide(L)'
;MPDPDFVACGRAAMEAEAEAIAIAARRLDEHFSRAVELILRHPGKVVVTGIGKSGRVAQKLVATLSSTGTPAVFLHPAEAVHGDLGVYAPEDPTIMISKSGATAELLRMVGVLRDFRSPLIGILGNTASPLASAVDIVLDASVRAEADAHNLAPTSSSAVALAIGDALAVSVMQARRFTPEDFAVYHPAGQLGRNLELAVGEVMHGAADTAFATPGDSLRSVVIAMTQHPLGAACVIDEEGRLAGLITDGDLRRALEKYDDIRPLCAAQIMTPTPTLIGPGARLHEALQLMEDRPSQIYVLPVVEPATRKCLGLLRLHDIYHGRQPA
;
A
#
# COMPACT_ATOMS: atom_id res chain seq x y z
N MET A 1 -0.54 40.96 19.90
CA MET A 1 -1.60 40.00 19.57
C MET A 1 -1.26 38.73 20.32
N PRO A 2 -2.18 38.00 20.93
CA PRO A 2 -1.86 36.70 21.52
C PRO A 2 -1.28 35.79 20.44
N ASP A 3 -0.33 34.95 20.84
CA ASP A 3 0.26 33.96 19.93
C ASP A 3 -0.84 33.06 19.36
N PRO A 4 -0.79 32.77 18.05
CA PRO A 4 -1.81 31.92 17.43
C PRO A 4 -1.75 30.49 18.01
N ASP A 5 -2.89 29.91 18.30
CA ASP A 5 -2.99 28.47 18.61
C ASP A 5 -2.74 27.67 17.33
N PHE A 6 -1.49 27.25 17.12
CA PHE A 6 -1.05 26.52 15.93
C PHE A 6 -1.77 25.17 15.78
N VAL A 7 -2.17 24.52 16.87
CA VAL A 7 -2.90 23.23 16.82
C VAL A 7 -4.32 23.46 16.30
N ALA A 8 -5.00 24.50 16.82
CA ALA A 8 -6.34 24.87 16.35
C ALA A 8 -6.30 25.28 14.87
N CYS A 9 -5.32 26.09 14.44
CA CYS A 9 -5.16 26.48 13.05
C CYS A 9 -4.90 25.27 12.13
N GLY A 10 -4.01 24.37 12.53
CA GLY A 10 -3.72 23.16 11.75
C GLY A 10 -4.94 22.25 11.62
N ARG A 11 -5.67 22.04 12.73
CA ARG A 11 -6.89 21.23 12.73
C ARG A 11 -7.95 21.83 11.80
N ALA A 12 -8.22 23.12 11.88
CA ALA A 12 -9.18 23.79 11.04
C ALA A 12 -8.84 23.67 9.55
N ALA A 13 -7.56 23.77 9.17
CA ALA A 13 -7.13 23.58 7.80
C ALA A 13 -7.38 22.15 7.30
N MET A 14 -7.03 21.13 8.10
CA MET A 14 -7.27 19.74 7.76
C MET A 14 -8.77 19.41 7.66
N GLU A 15 -9.60 19.94 8.55
CA GLU A 15 -11.06 19.76 8.52
C GLU A 15 -11.67 20.39 7.28
N ALA A 16 -11.23 21.60 6.89
CA ALA A 16 -11.66 22.27 5.66
C ALA A 16 -11.33 21.46 4.40
N GLU A 17 -10.13 20.90 4.31
CA GLU A 17 -9.73 20.03 3.19
C GLU A 17 -10.54 18.74 3.16
N ALA A 18 -10.75 18.10 4.31
CA ALA A 18 -11.55 16.88 4.41
C ALA A 18 -13.01 17.11 3.98
N GLU A 19 -13.62 18.24 4.39
CA GLU A 19 -14.96 18.61 3.95
C GLU A 19 -15.01 18.86 2.45
N ALA A 20 -14.02 19.56 1.88
CA ALA A 20 -13.96 19.82 0.45
C ALA A 20 -13.90 18.52 -0.36
N ILE A 21 -13.09 17.55 0.06
CA ILE A 21 -13.02 16.21 -0.56
C ILE A 21 -14.36 15.49 -0.44
N ALA A 22 -15.00 15.51 0.72
CA ALA A 22 -16.30 14.86 0.93
C ALA A 22 -17.40 15.46 0.04
N ILE A 23 -17.36 16.78 -0.19
CA ILE A 23 -18.28 17.47 -1.11
C ILE A 23 -17.99 17.03 -2.55
N ALA A 24 -16.73 16.99 -2.97
CA ALA A 24 -16.36 16.57 -4.32
C ALA A 24 -16.74 15.11 -4.60
N ALA A 25 -16.55 14.22 -3.62
CA ALA A 25 -16.95 12.82 -3.74
C ALA A 25 -18.44 12.63 -4.04
N ARG A 26 -19.31 13.45 -3.43
CA ARG A 26 -20.77 13.43 -3.70
C ARG A 26 -21.17 13.97 -5.08
N ARG A 27 -20.26 14.67 -5.77
CA ARG A 27 -20.47 15.21 -7.12
C ARG A 27 -19.96 14.30 -8.23
N LEU A 28 -19.26 13.20 -7.88
CA LEU A 28 -18.87 12.21 -8.90
C LEU A 28 -20.12 11.64 -9.58
N ASP A 29 -20.10 11.63 -10.89
CA ASP A 29 -21.23 11.26 -11.74
C ASP A 29 -20.78 10.39 -12.93
N GLU A 30 -21.60 10.31 -13.97
CA GLU A 30 -21.30 9.56 -15.19
C GLU A 30 -20.06 10.04 -15.94
N HIS A 31 -19.66 11.32 -15.79
CA HIS A 31 -18.43 11.83 -16.38
C HIS A 31 -17.21 11.14 -15.80
N PHE A 32 -17.23 10.84 -14.50
CA PHE A 32 -16.17 10.08 -13.86
C PHE A 32 -16.07 8.66 -14.44
N SER A 33 -17.19 7.98 -14.60
CA SER A 33 -17.22 6.64 -15.21
C SER A 33 -16.69 6.66 -16.65
N ARG A 34 -17.09 7.64 -17.44
CA ARG A 34 -16.60 7.85 -18.82
C ARG A 34 -15.09 8.10 -18.86
N ALA A 35 -14.54 8.85 -17.92
CA ALA A 35 -13.10 9.08 -17.82
C ALA A 35 -12.34 7.78 -17.52
N VAL A 36 -12.83 6.97 -16.58
CA VAL A 36 -12.27 5.65 -16.27
C VAL A 36 -12.31 4.73 -17.50
N GLU A 37 -13.46 4.62 -18.17
CA GLU A 37 -13.61 3.78 -19.36
C GLU A 37 -12.68 4.23 -20.50
N LEU A 38 -12.50 5.52 -20.68
CA LEU A 38 -11.61 6.07 -21.71
C LEU A 38 -10.16 5.63 -21.44
N ILE A 39 -9.69 5.73 -20.21
CA ILE A 39 -8.35 5.27 -19.81
C ILE A 39 -8.22 3.75 -19.98
N LEU A 40 -9.23 2.99 -19.62
CA LEU A 40 -9.22 1.52 -19.73
C LEU A 40 -9.15 1.01 -21.18
N ARG A 41 -9.84 1.68 -22.10
CA ARG A 41 -9.91 1.28 -23.52
C ARG A 41 -8.64 1.63 -24.28
N HIS A 42 -7.86 2.59 -23.80
CA HIS A 42 -6.64 3.02 -24.48
C HIS A 42 -5.48 2.06 -24.18
N PRO A 43 -4.82 1.49 -25.20
CA PRO A 43 -3.72 0.55 -25.01
C PRO A 43 -2.37 1.21 -24.71
N GLY A 44 -2.27 2.52 -24.91
CA GLY A 44 -1.05 3.30 -24.75
C GLY A 44 -0.90 3.89 -23.33
N LYS A 45 -0.44 5.13 -23.28
CA LYS A 45 -0.21 5.83 -22.02
C LYS A 45 -1.18 7.00 -21.82
N VAL A 46 -1.34 7.40 -20.58
CA VAL A 46 -2.06 8.60 -20.17
C VAL A 46 -1.06 9.76 -20.03
N VAL A 47 -1.31 10.89 -20.72
CA VAL A 47 -0.54 12.10 -20.50
C VAL A 47 -1.24 12.95 -19.45
N VAL A 48 -0.51 13.41 -18.43
CA VAL A 48 -1.08 14.28 -17.40
C VAL A 48 -0.34 15.60 -17.37
N THR A 49 -1.07 16.71 -17.34
CA THR A 49 -0.48 18.05 -17.45
C THR A 49 -1.12 19.04 -16.48
N GLY A 50 -0.36 20.07 -16.09
CA GLY A 50 -0.77 21.15 -15.20
C GLY A 50 0.41 22.06 -14.86
N ILE A 51 0.12 23.25 -14.32
CA ILE A 51 1.15 24.23 -13.93
C ILE A 51 1.12 24.49 -12.43
N GLY A 52 2.26 24.80 -11.85
CA GLY A 52 2.40 25.15 -10.44
C GLY A 52 1.96 24.02 -9.50
N LYS A 53 1.05 24.28 -8.56
CA LYS A 53 0.51 23.26 -7.64
C LYS A 53 -0.25 22.18 -8.42
N SER A 54 -1.03 22.53 -9.43
CA SER A 54 -1.71 21.57 -10.31
C SER A 54 -0.72 20.66 -11.04
N GLY A 55 0.44 21.17 -11.45
CA GLY A 55 1.52 20.37 -12.04
C GLY A 55 2.12 19.37 -11.05
N ARG A 56 2.25 19.75 -9.77
CA ARG A 56 2.70 18.80 -8.71
C ARG A 56 1.68 17.70 -8.45
N VAL A 57 0.40 18.03 -8.46
CA VAL A 57 -0.69 17.05 -8.40
C VAL A 57 -0.65 16.11 -9.61
N ALA A 58 -0.43 16.65 -10.81
CA ALA A 58 -0.29 15.88 -12.05
C ALA A 58 0.89 14.88 -11.97
N GLN A 59 2.05 15.31 -11.47
CA GLN A 59 3.21 14.43 -11.28
C GLN A 59 2.90 13.28 -10.29
N LYS A 60 2.18 13.58 -9.18
CA LYS A 60 1.75 12.54 -8.23
C LYS A 60 0.76 11.57 -8.88
N LEU A 61 -0.19 12.06 -9.66
CA LEU A 61 -1.14 11.19 -10.38
C LEU A 61 -0.43 10.26 -11.36
N VAL A 62 0.55 10.76 -12.11
CA VAL A 62 1.41 9.94 -13.00
C VAL A 62 2.09 8.83 -12.21
N ALA A 63 2.70 9.16 -11.07
CA ALA A 63 3.35 8.16 -10.24
C ALA A 63 2.37 7.08 -9.76
N THR A 64 1.16 7.47 -9.33
CA THR A 64 0.12 6.54 -8.89
C THR A 64 -0.36 5.65 -10.04
N LEU A 65 -0.69 6.21 -11.20
CA LEU A 65 -1.12 5.44 -12.38
C LEU A 65 -0.05 4.43 -12.81
N SER A 66 1.22 4.86 -12.90
CA SER A 66 2.33 4.00 -13.30
C SER A 66 2.55 2.87 -12.30
N SER A 67 2.49 3.16 -11.00
CA SER A 67 2.67 2.15 -9.94
C SER A 67 1.49 1.19 -9.81
N THR A 68 0.34 1.50 -10.41
CA THR A 68 -0.86 0.64 -10.44
C THR A 68 -1.14 0.06 -11.84
N GLY A 69 -0.10 -0.04 -12.69
CA GLY A 69 -0.17 -0.74 -13.97
C GLY A 69 -0.77 0.05 -15.13
N THR A 70 -0.96 1.36 -14.99
CA THR A 70 -1.38 2.25 -16.09
C THR A 70 -0.20 3.11 -16.53
N PRO A 71 0.39 2.88 -17.71
CA PRO A 71 1.46 3.73 -18.21
C PRO A 71 1.03 5.19 -18.24
N ALA A 72 1.80 6.08 -17.62
CA ALA A 72 1.48 7.50 -17.60
C ALA A 72 2.75 8.37 -17.66
N VAL A 73 2.62 9.58 -18.18
CA VAL A 73 3.71 10.55 -18.29
C VAL A 73 3.23 11.94 -17.93
N PHE A 74 4.07 12.69 -17.22
CA PHE A 74 3.85 14.10 -16.97
C PHE A 74 4.41 14.93 -18.13
N LEU A 75 3.62 15.86 -18.66
CA LEU A 75 4.05 16.83 -19.66
C LEU A 75 3.85 18.24 -19.11
N HIS A 76 4.95 19.00 -18.98
CA HIS A 76 4.85 20.39 -18.56
C HIS A 76 4.34 21.25 -19.73
N PRO A 77 3.26 22.05 -19.56
CA PRO A 77 2.66 22.79 -20.68
C PRO A 77 3.59 23.78 -21.38
N ALA A 78 4.54 24.37 -20.65
CA ALA A 78 5.50 25.28 -21.24
C ALA A 78 6.53 24.55 -22.12
N GLU A 79 6.97 23.37 -21.73
CA GLU A 79 7.94 22.55 -22.47
C GLU A 79 7.29 21.83 -23.65
N ALA A 80 6.01 21.54 -23.54
CA ALA A 80 5.24 20.90 -24.62
C ALA A 80 5.42 21.58 -25.96
N VAL A 81 5.29 22.92 -26.00
CA VAL A 81 5.39 23.72 -27.23
C VAL A 81 6.83 23.87 -27.76
N HIS A 82 7.82 23.37 -27.02
CA HIS A 82 9.24 23.38 -27.38
C HIS A 82 9.81 22.02 -27.78
N GLY A 83 8.93 21.02 -28.04
CA GLY A 83 9.34 19.73 -28.60
C GLY A 83 8.89 18.52 -27.79
N ASP A 84 8.53 18.69 -26.48
CA ASP A 84 8.14 17.59 -25.64
C ASP A 84 6.79 16.94 -26.04
N LEU A 85 6.05 17.57 -26.97
CA LEU A 85 4.89 16.95 -27.64
C LEU A 85 5.24 15.65 -28.38
N GLY A 86 6.51 15.42 -28.69
CA GLY A 86 6.97 14.14 -29.24
C GLY A 86 6.73 12.91 -28.36
N VAL A 87 6.34 13.12 -27.09
CA VAL A 87 5.94 12.02 -26.19
C VAL A 87 4.59 11.40 -26.58
N TYR A 88 3.74 12.12 -27.32
CA TYR A 88 2.42 11.63 -27.71
C TYR A 88 2.50 10.54 -28.77
N ALA A 89 1.69 9.48 -28.58
CA ALA A 89 1.19 8.67 -29.67
C ALA A 89 -0.25 9.14 -30.03
N PRO A 90 -0.73 8.88 -31.26
CA PRO A 90 -2.09 9.22 -31.62
C PRO A 90 -3.10 8.63 -30.63
N GLU A 91 -4.10 9.45 -30.26
CA GLU A 91 -5.20 9.05 -29.37
C GLU A 91 -4.81 8.85 -27.87
N ASP A 92 -3.54 9.08 -27.46
CA ASP A 92 -3.19 9.08 -26.04
C ASP A 92 -4.10 10.06 -25.27
N PRO A 93 -4.85 9.61 -24.24
CA PRO A 93 -5.72 10.51 -23.48
C PRO A 93 -4.91 11.48 -22.63
N THR A 94 -5.40 12.71 -22.52
CA THR A 94 -4.76 13.76 -21.71
C THR A 94 -5.62 14.16 -20.53
N ILE A 95 -5.06 14.12 -19.32
CA ILE A 95 -5.66 14.69 -18.12
C ILE A 95 -5.06 16.08 -17.87
N MET A 96 -5.89 17.10 -17.90
CA MET A 96 -5.52 18.50 -17.69
C MET A 96 -6.01 18.98 -16.32
N ILE A 97 -5.09 19.37 -15.43
CA ILE A 97 -5.44 19.82 -14.06
C ILE A 97 -5.31 21.34 -13.97
N SER A 98 -6.42 22.03 -13.65
CA SER A 98 -6.41 23.46 -13.49
C SER A 98 -7.49 23.96 -12.51
N LYS A 99 -7.09 24.75 -11.49
CA LYS A 99 -8.04 25.40 -10.58
C LYS A 99 -8.90 26.43 -11.30
N SER A 100 -8.29 27.33 -12.08
CA SER A 100 -9.01 28.42 -12.77
C SER A 100 -9.72 27.96 -14.04
N GLY A 101 -9.18 26.91 -14.71
CA GLY A 101 -9.59 26.50 -16.04
C GLY A 101 -9.33 27.54 -17.14
N ALA A 102 -8.52 28.58 -16.85
CA ALA A 102 -8.19 29.67 -17.76
C ALA A 102 -6.66 29.83 -17.96
N THR A 103 -5.88 28.80 -17.63
CA THR A 103 -4.42 28.79 -17.77
C THR A 103 -4.05 28.86 -19.25
N ALA A 104 -3.39 29.92 -19.64
CA ALA A 104 -3.13 30.24 -21.09
C ALA A 104 -2.31 29.13 -21.77
N GLU A 105 -1.33 28.56 -21.07
CA GLU A 105 -0.46 27.50 -21.59
C GLU A 105 -1.25 26.22 -21.86
N LEU A 106 -2.18 25.85 -20.97
CA LEU A 106 -3.04 24.69 -21.18
C LEU A 106 -4.00 24.93 -22.36
N LEU A 107 -4.58 26.10 -22.45
CA LEU A 107 -5.47 26.46 -23.58
C LEU A 107 -4.75 26.42 -24.94
N ARG A 108 -3.49 26.85 -25.00
CA ARG A 108 -2.67 26.73 -26.22
C ARG A 108 -2.43 25.28 -26.63
N MET A 109 -2.28 24.39 -25.69
CA MET A 109 -2.08 22.96 -25.98
C MET A 109 -3.31 22.32 -26.61
N VAL A 110 -4.53 22.74 -26.27
CA VAL A 110 -5.77 22.09 -26.71
C VAL A 110 -5.80 21.91 -28.23
N GLY A 111 -5.45 22.96 -29.00
CA GLY A 111 -5.43 22.87 -30.46
C GLY A 111 -4.53 21.76 -30.99
N VAL A 112 -3.30 21.70 -30.50
CA VAL A 112 -2.32 20.68 -30.90
C VAL A 112 -2.76 19.28 -30.45
N LEU A 113 -3.31 19.15 -29.24
CA LEU A 113 -3.80 17.86 -28.74
C LEU A 113 -4.97 17.33 -29.58
N ARG A 114 -5.80 18.23 -30.15
CA ARG A 114 -6.86 17.84 -31.11
C ARG A 114 -6.27 17.29 -32.42
N ASP A 115 -5.14 17.81 -32.89
CA ASP A 115 -4.44 17.26 -34.06
C ASP A 115 -3.91 15.86 -33.81
N PHE A 116 -3.49 15.54 -32.57
CA PHE A 116 -3.18 14.19 -32.13
C PHE A 116 -4.42 13.31 -31.90
N ARG A 117 -5.63 13.85 -32.02
CA ARG A 117 -6.90 13.17 -31.67
C ARG A 117 -6.94 12.70 -30.21
N SER A 118 -6.21 13.40 -29.34
CA SER A 118 -6.16 13.11 -27.93
C SER A 118 -7.51 13.37 -27.26
N PRO A 119 -8.14 12.40 -26.61
CA PRO A 119 -9.30 12.66 -25.76
C PRO A 119 -8.87 13.45 -24.52
N LEU A 120 -9.59 14.53 -24.20
CA LEU A 120 -9.23 15.46 -23.14
C LEU A 120 -10.13 15.32 -21.92
N ILE A 121 -9.53 15.07 -20.77
CA ILE A 121 -10.19 15.01 -19.45
C ILE A 121 -9.70 16.21 -18.63
N GLY A 122 -10.61 17.07 -18.15
CA GLY A 122 -10.29 18.19 -17.28
C GLY A 122 -10.64 17.90 -15.82
N ILE A 123 -9.67 17.94 -14.91
CA ILE A 123 -9.92 18.05 -13.47
C ILE A 123 -9.88 19.54 -13.12
N LEU A 124 -11.06 20.16 -13.05
CA LEU A 124 -11.20 21.61 -13.11
C LEU A 124 -11.88 22.18 -11.85
N GLY A 125 -11.27 23.21 -11.26
CA GLY A 125 -11.87 23.94 -10.15
C GLY A 125 -12.94 24.96 -10.59
N ASN A 126 -13.04 25.25 -11.89
CA ASN A 126 -14.10 26.09 -12.48
C ASN A 126 -14.68 25.38 -13.71
N THR A 127 -15.88 24.85 -13.56
CA THR A 127 -16.61 24.12 -14.61
C THR A 127 -17.25 25.02 -15.67
N ALA A 128 -17.25 26.34 -15.47
CA ALA A 128 -17.71 27.33 -16.45
C ALA A 128 -16.53 28.04 -17.16
N SER A 129 -15.34 27.44 -17.13
CA SER A 129 -14.12 28.03 -17.67
C SER A 129 -13.92 27.74 -19.16
N PRO A 130 -13.04 28.49 -19.84
CA PRO A 130 -12.66 28.19 -21.22
C PRO A 130 -12.15 26.76 -21.44
N LEU A 131 -11.38 26.23 -20.48
CA LEU A 131 -10.86 24.87 -20.56
C LEU A 131 -11.99 23.83 -20.41
N ALA A 132 -12.99 24.10 -19.57
CA ALA A 132 -14.16 23.23 -19.41
C ALA A 132 -14.94 23.08 -20.73
N SER A 133 -15.03 24.15 -21.53
CA SER A 133 -15.65 24.11 -22.86
C SER A 133 -14.79 23.44 -23.93
N ALA A 134 -13.51 23.26 -23.67
CA ALA A 134 -12.53 22.74 -24.62
C ALA A 134 -12.18 21.27 -24.44
N VAL A 135 -12.50 20.66 -23.28
CA VAL A 135 -12.25 19.25 -22.99
C VAL A 135 -13.49 18.39 -23.27
N ASP A 136 -13.31 17.08 -23.42
CA ASP A 136 -14.39 16.13 -23.70
C ASP A 136 -15.13 15.66 -22.45
N ILE A 137 -14.40 15.63 -21.31
CA ILE A 137 -14.92 15.20 -20.01
C ILE A 137 -14.44 16.19 -18.96
N VAL A 138 -15.38 16.72 -18.16
CA VAL A 138 -15.07 17.60 -17.03
C VAL A 138 -15.32 16.83 -15.73
N LEU A 139 -14.31 16.76 -14.87
CA LEU A 139 -14.40 16.30 -13.49
C LEU A 139 -14.37 17.54 -12.57
N ASP A 140 -15.45 17.75 -11.85
CA ASP A 140 -15.65 18.94 -11.01
C ASP A 140 -14.80 18.90 -9.74
N ALA A 141 -13.68 19.64 -9.75
CA ALA A 141 -12.78 19.84 -8.62
C ALA A 141 -13.01 21.20 -7.92
N SER A 142 -14.19 21.81 -8.08
CA SER A 142 -14.48 23.10 -7.44
C SER A 142 -14.51 22.99 -5.93
N VAL A 143 -14.03 24.04 -5.25
CA VAL A 143 -14.07 24.19 -3.80
C VAL A 143 -14.73 25.51 -3.44
N ARG A 144 -15.33 25.60 -2.27
CA ARG A 144 -15.95 26.84 -1.77
C ARG A 144 -14.89 27.87 -1.40
N ALA A 145 -13.83 27.42 -0.73
CA ALA A 145 -12.71 28.23 -0.29
C ALA A 145 -11.47 27.36 -0.10
N GLU A 146 -10.31 27.99 -0.11
CA GLU A 146 -9.08 27.40 0.38
C GLU A 146 -9.06 27.37 1.91
N ALA A 147 -8.20 26.56 2.51
CA ALA A 147 -8.14 26.40 3.95
C ALA A 147 -7.41 27.57 4.67
N ASP A 148 -6.73 28.45 3.92
CA ASP A 148 -6.10 29.62 4.52
C ASP A 148 -7.08 30.79 4.70
N ALA A 149 -6.80 31.65 5.70
CA ALA A 149 -7.66 32.75 6.09
C ALA A 149 -7.89 33.80 4.99
N HIS A 150 -7.04 33.84 3.96
CA HIS A 150 -7.10 34.80 2.85
C HIS A 150 -7.63 34.18 1.56
N ASN A 151 -7.92 32.88 1.55
CA ASN A 151 -8.35 32.14 0.37
C ASN A 151 -7.38 32.24 -0.82
N LEU A 152 -6.06 32.25 -0.55
CA LEU A 152 -5.01 32.46 -1.52
C LEU A 152 -4.20 31.22 -1.84
N ALA A 153 -3.76 30.49 -0.80
CA ALA A 153 -2.90 29.35 -0.96
C ALA A 153 -3.70 28.13 -1.48
N PRO A 154 -3.31 27.51 -2.61
CA PRO A 154 -3.99 26.30 -3.08
C PRO A 154 -3.80 25.14 -2.10
N THR A 155 -4.79 24.89 -1.26
CA THR A 155 -4.88 23.87 -0.22
C THR A 155 -6.06 22.94 -0.55
N SER A 156 -7.27 23.28 -0.17
CA SER A 156 -8.49 22.50 -0.48
C SER A 156 -8.64 22.18 -1.95
N SER A 157 -8.34 23.12 -2.85
CA SER A 157 -8.39 22.87 -4.31
C SER A 157 -7.35 21.85 -4.75
N SER A 158 -6.15 21.86 -4.18
CA SER A 158 -5.12 20.87 -4.47
C SER A 158 -5.46 19.51 -3.92
N ALA A 159 -5.99 19.44 -2.69
CA ALA A 159 -6.42 18.21 -2.04
C ALA A 159 -7.56 17.52 -2.82
N VAL A 160 -8.56 18.28 -3.27
CA VAL A 160 -9.66 17.76 -4.10
C VAL A 160 -9.16 17.25 -5.45
N ALA A 161 -8.32 18.01 -6.15
CA ALA A 161 -7.77 17.57 -7.43
C ALA A 161 -6.92 16.28 -7.29
N LEU A 162 -6.16 16.16 -6.20
CA LEU A 162 -5.40 14.97 -5.85
C LEU A 162 -6.33 13.79 -5.59
N ALA A 163 -7.36 13.97 -4.78
CA ALA A 163 -8.32 12.93 -4.43
C ALA A 163 -9.09 12.39 -5.66
N ILE A 164 -9.50 13.27 -6.59
CA ILE A 164 -10.12 12.86 -7.86
C ILE A 164 -9.14 12.04 -8.71
N GLY A 165 -7.87 12.49 -8.79
CA GLY A 165 -6.82 11.76 -9.50
C GLY A 165 -6.59 10.35 -8.92
N ASP A 166 -6.53 10.23 -7.59
CA ASP A 166 -6.38 8.96 -6.91
C ASP A 166 -7.61 8.06 -7.11
N ALA A 167 -8.80 8.64 -7.08
CA ALA A 167 -10.04 7.90 -7.37
C ALA A 167 -10.03 7.33 -8.80
N LEU A 168 -9.55 8.08 -9.81
CA LEU A 168 -9.36 7.57 -11.18
C LEU A 168 -8.39 6.40 -11.21
N ALA A 169 -7.21 6.53 -10.59
CA ALA A 169 -6.20 5.48 -10.56
C ALA A 169 -6.70 4.20 -9.90
N VAL A 170 -7.37 4.33 -8.74
CA VAL A 170 -7.97 3.20 -8.00
C VAL A 170 -9.08 2.53 -8.80
N SER A 171 -9.95 3.31 -9.46
CA SER A 171 -11.04 2.76 -10.27
C SER A 171 -10.51 1.98 -11.48
N VAL A 172 -9.48 2.50 -12.16
CA VAL A 172 -8.80 1.81 -13.28
C VAL A 172 -8.11 0.53 -12.78
N MET A 173 -7.42 0.59 -11.64
CA MET A 173 -6.76 -0.55 -10.99
C MET A 173 -7.78 -1.66 -10.67
N GLN A 174 -8.92 -1.33 -10.06
CA GLN A 174 -9.97 -2.28 -9.74
C GLN A 174 -10.60 -2.89 -11.00
N ALA A 175 -10.88 -2.09 -12.03
CA ALA A 175 -11.44 -2.57 -13.27
C ALA A 175 -10.52 -3.53 -14.03
N ARG A 176 -9.19 -3.33 -13.90
CA ARG A 176 -8.17 -4.25 -14.43
C ARG A 176 -7.95 -5.49 -13.57
N ARG A 177 -8.59 -5.58 -12.39
CA ARG A 177 -8.35 -6.63 -11.40
C ARG A 177 -6.88 -6.74 -11.01
N PHE A 178 -6.22 -5.58 -10.87
CA PHE A 178 -4.81 -5.49 -10.50
C PHE A 178 -4.58 -6.13 -9.14
N THR A 179 -3.67 -7.10 -9.09
CA THR A 179 -3.41 -7.92 -7.90
C THR A 179 -2.23 -7.41 -7.09
N PRO A 180 -2.04 -7.88 -5.84
CA PRO A 180 -0.82 -7.63 -5.09
C PRO A 180 0.44 -8.11 -5.82
N GLU A 181 0.37 -9.20 -6.57
CA GLU A 181 1.47 -9.74 -7.36
C GLU A 181 1.83 -8.79 -8.51
N ASP A 182 0.84 -8.19 -9.18
CA ASP A 182 1.07 -7.14 -10.18
C ASP A 182 1.78 -5.94 -9.56
N PHE A 183 1.38 -5.55 -8.33
CA PHE A 183 2.02 -4.44 -7.61
C PHE A 183 3.50 -4.72 -7.32
N ALA A 184 3.86 -5.95 -6.96
CA ALA A 184 5.22 -6.38 -6.70
C ALA A 184 6.13 -6.16 -7.93
N VAL A 185 5.63 -6.43 -9.13
CA VAL A 185 6.37 -6.23 -10.40
C VAL A 185 6.83 -4.78 -10.56
N TYR A 186 6.00 -3.81 -10.15
CA TYR A 186 6.33 -2.38 -10.24
C TYR A 186 7.13 -1.85 -9.04
N HIS A 187 7.25 -2.64 -7.96
CA HIS A 187 7.95 -2.24 -6.72
C HIS A 187 8.98 -3.29 -6.24
N PRO A 188 9.89 -3.76 -7.10
CA PRO A 188 10.75 -4.91 -6.80
C PRO A 188 11.74 -4.67 -5.63
N ALA A 189 12.11 -3.42 -5.39
CA ALA A 189 13.04 -3.05 -4.31
C ALA A 189 12.35 -2.67 -2.99
N GLY A 190 11.03 -2.56 -2.97
CA GLY A 190 10.26 -2.18 -1.78
C GLY A 190 10.00 -3.37 -0.85
N GLN A 191 9.91 -3.11 0.46
CA GLN A 191 9.52 -4.11 1.46
C GLN A 191 8.21 -4.83 1.07
N LEU A 192 7.24 -4.08 0.56
CA LEU A 192 5.96 -4.61 0.12
C LEU A 192 6.12 -5.56 -1.09
N GLY A 193 6.90 -5.17 -2.10
CA GLY A 193 7.21 -6.04 -3.25
C GLY A 193 7.85 -7.34 -2.82
N ARG A 194 8.88 -7.25 -1.97
CA ARG A 194 9.57 -8.41 -1.41
C ARG A 194 8.61 -9.35 -0.64
N ASN A 195 7.72 -8.80 0.19
CA ASN A 195 6.78 -9.62 0.97
C ASN A 195 5.71 -10.29 0.10
N LEU A 196 5.43 -9.75 -1.07
CA LEU A 196 4.51 -10.31 -2.05
C LEU A 196 5.17 -11.37 -2.94
N GLU A 197 6.49 -11.27 -3.20
CA GLU A 197 7.23 -12.20 -4.04
C GLU A 197 7.74 -13.43 -3.29
N LEU A 198 8.34 -13.24 -2.10
CA LEU A 198 9.01 -14.31 -1.39
C LEU A 198 8.02 -15.26 -0.71
N ALA A 199 8.29 -16.56 -0.83
CA ALA A 199 7.60 -17.58 -0.07
C ALA A 199 8.21 -17.71 1.34
N VAL A 200 7.40 -18.14 2.30
CA VAL A 200 7.82 -18.44 3.68
C VAL A 200 9.02 -19.39 3.70
N GLY A 201 9.03 -20.42 2.85
CA GLY A 201 10.11 -21.40 2.77
C GLY A 201 11.47 -20.82 2.39
N GLU A 202 11.52 -19.66 1.73
CA GLU A 202 12.76 -18.98 1.32
C GLU A 202 13.38 -18.16 2.46
N VAL A 203 12.58 -17.81 3.50
CA VAL A 203 13.00 -16.90 4.58
C VAL A 203 13.00 -17.59 5.95
N MET A 204 12.20 -18.64 6.14
CA MET A 204 12.10 -19.38 7.41
C MET A 204 13.45 -19.95 7.90
N HIS A 205 13.56 -20.18 9.17
CA HIS A 205 14.60 -21.00 9.78
C HIS A 205 14.21 -22.47 9.66
N GLY A 206 15.05 -23.26 9.02
CA GLY A 206 14.82 -24.70 8.85
C GLY A 206 15.05 -25.51 10.12
N ALA A 207 14.89 -26.83 10.01
CA ALA A 207 15.01 -27.73 11.15
C ALA A 207 16.38 -27.67 11.87
N ALA A 208 17.46 -27.41 11.14
CA ALA A 208 18.79 -27.28 11.74
C ALA A 208 18.95 -26.08 12.68
N ASP A 209 18.17 -25.02 12.46
CA ASP A 209 18.26 -23.78 13.21
C ASP A 209 17.13 -23.66 14.26
N THR A 210 16.18 -24.61 14.31
CA THR A 210 14.98 -24.56 15.13
C THR A 210 15.11 -25.44 16.36
N ALA A 211 14.71 -24.90 17.53
CA ALA A 211 14.60 -25.71 18.75
C ALA A 211 13.40 -26.67 18.63
N PHE A 212 13.65 -27.95 18.86
CA PHE A 212 12.62 -28.99 18.94
C PHE A 212 12.57 -29.59 20.34
N ALA A 213 11.38 -30.03 20.74
CA ALA A 213 11.13 -30.78 21.94
C ALA A 213 10.03 -31.84 21.70
N THR A 214 9.94 -32.85 22.54
CA THR A 214 8.81 -33.78 22.59
C THR A 214 7.86 -33.38 23.72
N PRO A 215 6.58 -33.82 23.71
CA PRO A 215 5.65 -33.52 24.79
C PRO A 215 6.12 -33.92 26.18
N GLY A 216 6.94 -34.98 26.29
CA GLY A 216 7.49 -35.51 27.56
C GLY A 216 8.77 -34.82 28.04
N ASP A 217 9.41 -33.99 27.23
CA ASP A 217 10.66 -33.33 27.58
C ASP A 217 10.49 -32.39 28.78
N SER A 218 11.48 -32.41 29.67
CA SER A 218 11.50 -31.50 30.83
C SER A 218 11.58 -30.05 30.38
N LEU A 219 10.99 -29.14 31.15
CA LEU A 219 11.07 -27.71 30.88
C LEU A 219 12.53 -27.24 30.78
N ARG A 220 13.42 -27.82 31.58
CA ARG A 220 14.87 -27.52 31.52
C ARG A 220 15.47 -27.88 30.16
N SER A 221 15.11 -29.05 29.59
CA SER A 221 15.60 -29.46 28.26
C SER A 221 15.11 -28.50 27.17
N VAL A 222 13.83 -28.09 27.27
CA VAL A 222 13.25 -27.10 26.34
C VAL A 222 14.02 -25.76 26.37
N VAL A 223 14.29 -25.24 27.58
CA VAL A 223 15.05 -23.99 27.76
C VAL A 223 16.47 -24.10 27.18
N ILE A 224 17.13 -25.24 27.38
CA ILE A 224 18.46 -25.49 26.80
C ILE A 224 18.38 -25.47 25.25
N ALA A 225 17.41 -26.18 24.67
CA ALA A 225 17.22 -26.21 23.21
C ALA A 225 16.92 -24.80 22.66
N MET A 226 16.06 -24.01 23.32
CA MET A 226 15.77 -22.62 22.92
C MET A 226 16.99 -21.70 23.06
N THR A 227 17.90 -21.98 24.01
CA THR A 227 19.14 -21.22 24.15
C THR A 227 20.14 -21.55 23.04
N GLN A 228 20.21 -22.80 22.62
CA GLN A 228 21.06 -23.26 21.52
C GLN A 228 20.54 -22.77 20.15
N HIS A 229 19.25 -22.60 20.01
CA HIS A 229 18.57 -22.10 18.81
C HIS A 229 17.75 -20.85 19.17
N PRO A 230 18.35 -19.66 19.23
CA PRO A 230 17.74 -18.46 19.86
C PRO A 230 16.72 -17.76 18.95
N LEU A 231 15.68 -18.51 18.55
CA LEU A 231 14.57 -18.00 17.74
C LEU A 231 13.37 -17.53 18.59
N GLY A 232 13.47 -17.62 19.93
CA GLY A 232 12.41 -17.22 20.86
C GLY A 232 11.26 -18.22 21.01
N ALA A 233 11.39 -19.42 20.42
CA ALA A 233 10.40 -20.49 20.52
C ALA A 233 11.00 -21.87 20.28
N ALA A 234 10.31 -22.92 20.79
CA ALA A 234 10.57 -24.32 20.49
C ALA A 234 9.30 -24.97 19.90
N CYS A 235 9.46 -25.71 18.81
CA CYS A 235 8.41 -26.55 18.24
C CYS A 235 8.33 -27.87 19.02
N VAL A 236 7.18 -28.18 19.59
CA VAL A 236 6.93 -29.48 20.20
C VAL A 236 6.38 -30.41 19.12
N ILE A 237 7.07 -31.56 18.91
CA ILE A 237 6.76 -32.51 17.83
C ILE A 237 6.51 -33.91 18.43
N ASP A 238 5.66 -34.67 17.72
CA ASP A 238 5.44 -36.09 18.05
C ASP A 238 6.55 -37.00 17.43
N GLU A 239 6.42 -38.31 17.63
CA GLU A 239 7.37 -39.32 17.14
C GLU A 239 7.47 -39.37 15.61
N GLU A 240 6.41 -38.92 14.89
CA GLU A 240 6.37 -38.82 13.45
C GLU A 240 6.87 -37.45 12.93
N GLY A 241 7.29 -36.56 13.82
CA GLY A 241 7.78 -35.22 13.51
C GLY A 241 6.67 -34.18 13.17
N ARG A 242 5.40 -34.50 13.50
CA ARG A 242 4.28 -33.60 13.33
C ARG A 242 4.21 -32.59 14.47
N LEU A 243 3.79 -31.37 14.18
CA LEU A 243 3.65 -30.33 15.21
C LEU A 243 2.53 -30.69 16.20
N ALA A 244 2.89 -30.89 17.47
CA ALA A 244 2.00 -31.08 18.61
C ALA A 244 1.72 -29.80 19.38
N GLY A 245 2.63 -28.80 19.33
CA GLY A 245 2.47 -27.52 19.99
C GLY A 245 3.67 -26.60 19.81
N LEU A 246 3.57 -25.42 20.41
CA LEU A 246 4.62 -24.39 20.41
C LEU A 246 4.85 -23.89 21.82
N ILE A 247 6.11 -23.71 22.20
CA ILE A 247 6.52 -23.04 23.44
C ILE A 247 7.29 -21.80 23.06
N THR A 248 6.89 -20.66 23.57
CA THR A 248 7.56 -19.35 23.37
C THR A 248 8.19 -18.86 24.67
N ASP A 249 9.07 -17.84 24.58
CA ASP A 249 9.59 -17.13 25.76
C ASP A 249 8.46 -16.60 26.66
N GLY A 250 7.31 -16.25 26.08
CA GLY A 250 6.12 -15.84 26.82
C GLY A 250 5.52 -16.97 27.64
N ASP A 251 5.53 -18.21 27.12
CA ASP A 251 5.02 -19.39 27.83
C ASP A 251 5.93 -19.73 29.01
N LEU A 252 7.25 -19.65 28.82
CA LEU A 252 8.23 -19.83 29.88
C LEU A 252 8.03 -18.83 31.02
N ARG A 253 7.85 -17.54 30.70
CA ARG A 253 7.58 -16.50 31.71
C ARG A 253 6.28 -16.77 32.47
N ARG A 254 5.21 -17.13 31.77
CA ARG A 254 3.93 -17.52 32.41
C ARG A 254 4.05 -18.76 33.29
N ALA A 255 4.88 -19.73 32.90
CA ALA A 255 5.13 -20.91 33.74
C ALA A 255 5.87 -20.50 35.02
N LEU A 256 6.88 -19.62 34.95
CA LEU A 256 7.59 -19.08 36.13
C LEU A 256 6.69 -18.25 37.04
N GLU A 257 5.70 -17.57 36.53
CA GLU A 257 4.73 -16.80 37.31
C GLU A 257 3.72 -17.72 38.02
N LYS A 258 3.32 -18.80 37.35
CA LYS A 258 2.23 -19.69 37.81
C LYS A 258 2.69 -20.78 38.79
N TYR A 259 3.95 -21.24 38.66
CA TYR A 259 4.46 -22.39 39.39
C TYR A 259 5.69 -22.02 40.23
N ASP A 260 5.65 -22.31 41.54
CA ASP A 260 6.80 -22.08 42.44
C ASP A 260 8.00 -22.98 42.09
N ASP A 261 7.75 -24.20 41.62
CA ASP A 261 8.76 -25.14 41.14
C ASP A 261 8.46 -25.60 39.71
N ILE A 262 9.31 -25.21 38.78
CA ILE A 262 9.20 -25.54 37.36
C ILE A 262 9.91 -26.85 36.99
N ARG A 263 10.69 -27.43 37.87
CA ARG A 263 11.47 -28.64 37.60
C ARG A 263 10.65 -29.86 37.23
N PRO A 264 9.45 -30.11 37.81
CA PRO A 264 8.63 -31.25 37.45
C PRO A 264 7.80 -31.05 36.18
N LEU A 265 7.81 -29.83 35.58
CA LEU A 265 7.01 -29.54 34.42
C LEU A 265 7.63 -30.14 33.16
N CYS A 266 6.75 -30.63 32.27
CA CYS A 266 7.12 -31.05 30.90
C CYS A 266 6.53 -30.14 29.83
N ALA A 267 7.03 -30.27 28.60
CA ALA A 267 6.62 -29.46 27.44
C ALA A 267 5.11 -29.45 27.22
N ALA A 268 4.44 -30.62 27.35
CA ALA A 268 3.00 -30.72 27.15
C ALA A 268 2.16 -29.87 28.12
N GLN A 269 2.69 -29.55 29.30
CA GLN A 269 1.95 -28.80 30.33
C GLN A 269 1.99 -27.28 30.10
N ILE A 270 2.96 -26.79 29.31
CA ILE A 270 3.17 -25.35 29.09
C ILE A 270 3.01 -24.91 27.62
N MET A 271 3.04 -25.87 26.68
CA MET A 271 2.91 -25.55 25.27
C MET A 271 1.52 -25.00 24.92
N THR A 272 1.46 -24.19 23.92
CA THR A 272 0.23 -23.88 23.19
C THR A 272 -0.05 -25.03 22.22
N PRO A 273 -1.12 -25.86 22.44
CA PRO A 273 -1.33 -27.09 21.69
C PRO A 273 -1.86 -26.87 20.27
N THR A 274 -2.45 -25.70 20.01
CA THR A 274 -2.99 -25.31 18.69
C THR A 274 -2.46 -23.94 18.28
N PRO A 275 -1.15 -23.82 17.99
CA PRO A 275 -0.60 -22.54 17.56
C PRO A 275 -1.11 -22.17 16.16
N THR A 276 -1.13 -20.86 15.86
CA THR A 276 -1.25 -20.42 14.48
C THR A 276 -0.02 -20.90 13.72
N LEU A 277 -0.22 -21.49 12.56
CA LEU A 277 0.84 -22.08 11.73
C LEU A 277 0.70 -21.63 10.27
N ILE A 278 1.75 -21.85 9.47
CA ILE A 278 1.78 -21.49 8.05
C ILE A 278 2.49 -22.57 7.25
N GLY A 279 2.17 -22.68 5.96
CA GLY A 279 2.87 -23.56 5.03
C GLY A 279 4.08 -22.87 4.37
N PRO A 280 5.09 -23.65 3.90
CA PRO A 280 6.29 -23.09 3.29
C PRO A 280 6.02 -22.39 1.94
N GLY A 281 4.93 -22.74 1.24
CA GLY A 281 4.51 -22.14 -0.02
C GLY A 281 3.71 -20.85 0.11
N ALA A 282 3.27 -20.48 1.32
CA ALA A 282 2.56 -19.22 1.56
C ALA A 282 3.49 -18.03 1.35
N ARG A 283 2.94 -16.87 1.00
CA ARG A 283 3.71 -15.64 0.83
C ARG A 283 4.01 -14.95 2.17
N LEU A 284 5.09 -14.16 2.22
CA LEU A 284 5.45 -13.44 3.46
C LEU A 284 4.37 -12.44 3.90
N HIS A 285 3.62 -11.85 2.98
CA HIS A 285 2.51 -10.96 3.35
C HIS A 285 1.38 -11.69 4.07
N GLU A 286 1.09 -12.94 3.68
CA GLU A 286 0.11 -13.79 4.39
C GLU A 286 0.58 -14.11 5.81
N ALA A 287 1.90 -14.41 5.95
CA ALA A 287 2.51 -14.60 7.26
C ALA A 287 2.37 -13.35 8.13
N LEU A 288 2.62 -12.17 7.56
CA LEU A 288 2.52 -10.88 8.25
C LEU A 288 1.07 -10.62 8.74
N GLN A 289 0.08 -10.85 7.89
CA GLN A 289 -1.34 -10.75 8.26
C GLN A 289 -1.69 -11.69 9.42
N LEU A 290 -1.25 -12.95 9.38
CA LEU A 290 -1.47 -13.90 10.47
C LEU A 290 -0.80 -13.47 11.78
N MET A 291 0.31 -12.74 11.71
CA MET A 291 1.06 -12.28 12.89
C MET A 291 0.50 -10.97 13.48
N GLU A 292 0.07 -10.03 12.65
CA GLU A 292 -0.25 -8.65 13.05
C GLU A 292 -1.76 -8.34 13.05
N ASP A 293 -2.55 -8.84 12.08
CA ASP A 293 -3.99 -8.54 11.94
C ASP A 293 -4.82 -9.32 12.94
N ARG A 294 -4.49 -9.17 14.24
CA ARG A 294 -5.14 -9.88 15.34
C ARG A 294 -5.04 -9.07 16.65
N PRO A 295 -5.98 -9.28 17.61
CA PRO A 295 -5.97 -8.56 18.88
C PRO A 295 -4.70 -8.75 19.72
N SER A 296 -4.05 -9.94 19.62
CA SER A 296 -2.78 -10.24 20.28
C SER A 296 -1.77 -10.66 19.23
N GLN A 297 -0.81 -9.80 18.94
CA GLN A 297 0.24 -10.04 17.97
C GLN A 297 1.13 -11.21 18.36
N ILE A 298 1.60 -11.96 17.39
CA ILE A 298 2.55 -13.06 17.56
C ILE A 298 3.82 -12.79 16.74
N TYR A 299 4.96 -13.22 17.27
CA TYR A 299 6.28 -12.92 16.73
C TYR A 299 6.95 -14.09 16.02
N VAL A 300 6.39 -15.29 16.19
CA VAL A 300 6.89 -16.53 15.57
C VAL A 300 5.73 -17.38 15.07
N LEU A 301 5.91 -18.01 13.90
CA LEU A 301 4.99 -18.97 13.31
C LEU A 301 5.73 -20.29 13.07
N PRO A 302 5.23 -21.43 13.57
CA PRO A 302 5.66 -22.74 13.08
C PRO A 302 5.34 -22.88 11.60
N VAL A 303 6.33 -23.36 10.85
CA VAL A 303 6.15 -23.69 9.43
C VAL A 303 5.97 -25.19 9.30
N VAL A 304 4.84 -25.59 8.73
CA VAL A 304 4.49 -27.01 8.63
C VAL A 304 4.16 -27.41 7.20
N GLU A 305 4.47 -28.64 6.84
CA GLU A 305 4.00 -29.23 5.59
C GLU A 305 2.48 -29.44 5.63
N PRO A 306 1.68 -28.83 4.75
CA PRO A 306 0.23 -28.87 4.82
C PRO A 306 -0.37 -30.29 4.82
N ALA A 307 0.20 -31.20 4.00
CA ALA A 307 -0.32 -32.55 3.82
C ALA A 307 -0.05 -33.48 5.02
N THR A 308 1.13 -33.37 5.61
CA THR A 308 1.62 -34.29 6.65
C THR A 308 1.60 -33.70 8.05
N ARG A 309 1.46 -32.38 8.17
CA ARG A 309 1.64 -31.59 9.40
C ARG A 309 3.06 -31.70 10.00
N LYS A 310 4.02 -32.20 9.24
CA LYS A 310 5.43 -32.26 9.66
C LYS A 310 5.96 -30.86 9.88
N CYS A 311 6.60 -30.64 11.04
CA CYS A 311 7.22 -29.35 11.34
C CYS A 311 8.52 -29.20 10.56
N LEU A 312 8.60 -28.13 9.76
CA LEU A 312 9.75 -27.81 8.91
C LEU A 312 10.69 -26.79 9.56
N GLY A 313 10.19 -26.00 10.52
CA GLY A 313 10.96 -24.96 11.18
C GLY A 313 10.10 -23.80 11.69
N LEU A 314 10.70 -22.62 11.81
CA LEU A 314 10.07 -21.41 12.34
C LEU A 314 10.28 -20.21 11.41
N LEU A 315 9.28 -19.34 11.34
CA LEU A 315 9.37 -18.00 10.76
C LEU A 315 9.21 -16.96 11.86
N ARG A 316 10.13 -15.99 11.93
CA ARG A 316 10.01 -14.86 12.87
C ARG A 316 9.54 -13.61 12.13
N LEU A 317 8.76 -12.77 12.81
CA LEU A 317 8.35 -11.46 12.32
C LEU A 317 9.55 -10.58 11.91
N HIS A 318 10.63 -10.65 12.70
CA HIS A 318 11.88 -9.94 12.41
C HIS A 318 12.45 -10.28 11.03
N ASP A 319 12.40 -11.55 10.63
CA ASP A 319 12.98 -12.01 9.37
C ASP A 319 12.15 -11.57 8.16
N ILE A 320 10.86 -11.34 8.35
CA ILE A 320 9.98 -10.75 7.32
C ILE A 320 10.42 -9.32 7.02
N TYR A 321 10.72 -8.51 8.05
CA TYR A 321 11.10 -7.11 7.86
C TYR A 321 12.54 -6.91 7.41
N HIS A 322 13.49 -7.69 7.90
CA HIS A 322 14.92 -7.43 7.70
C HIS A 322 15.62 -8.43 6.77
N GLY A 323 14.91 -9.50 6.37
CA GLY A 323 15.54 -10.62 5.68
C GLY A 323 16.37 -11.48 6.63
N ARG A 324 16.60 -12.73 6.24
CA ARG A 324 17.54 -13.60 6.94
C ARG A 324 18.94 -13.03 6.75
N GLN A 325 19.56 -12.51 7.80
CA GLN A 325 20.99 -12.24 7.78
C GLN A 325 21.69 -13.61 7.83
N PRO A 326 22.63 -13.90 6.92
CA PRO A 326 23.46 -15.09 7.06
C PRO A 326 24.19 -15.01 8.39
N ALA A 327 24.16 -16.11 9.15
CA ALA A 327 24.86 -16.26 10.42
C ALA A 327 26.37 -16.21 10.23
#